data_5bc07a0413aa5fe1fbe2139cdcc25018
#
_entry.id   5bc07a0413aa5fe1fbe2139cdcc25018
#
_cell.length_a   1.000
_cell.length_b   1.000
_cell.length_c   1.000
_cell.angle_alpha   90.00
_cell.angle_beta   90.00
_cell.angle_gamma   90.00
#
_symmetry.space_group_name_H-M   'P 1'
#
loop_
_entity.id
_entity.type
_entity.pdbx_description
1 polymer ?
#
loop_
_entity_poly.entity_id
_entity_poly.type
_entity_poly.pdbx_seq_one_letter_code
_entity_poly.pdbx_strand_id
1 'polypeptide(L)'
;MDLLLLTTSPEDLDICLELLYAGQILPCLTIESICNSLKELLIKDLNVLQLSTPITIVGDIHGQFHDLLEIFNIGGYIPETNYLFLGDYVDRGLYSLETIMLLLVLKLRYPNRIALLRGNHESRQITQSYGFYNECLNKYASGLGEGVAVWKHITSVFDFLSLAAKIDNEIFCVHGGLSPNIQTVEQINVIDRFKEIPHDGPMADLVWSDPENFLQMDENFQVSTRGAGYLFGEEVVKRFCVKNKLKKIFRAHQLCQEGYQEHFNGLLTTVWSAPNYCYRCGNKAVIVELNSVDSFYYNIFEESHDYKLKTDTDVLMLNPSYFTLDEDEEYYDDEEEEDDDEEEEEEEDDDSDSDSDSDEDSDEDDIYLTNDKLKNKGTDLEVVSSTKSSKNKNKNKNNDKSNSANSRRSSSISISAPDLNKLGVEVTPDTLESTPMTFPLDVFSDAYQRANSKERQVEYFL
;
A
#
# COMPACT_ATOMS: atom_id res chain seq x y z
N MET A 1 17.90 35.55 5.42
CA MET A 1 16.70 35.37 4.59
C MET A 1 15.54 35.27 5.56
N ASP A 2 14.73 36.33 5.66
CA ASP A 2 13.55 36.27 6.51
C ASP A 2 12.64 35.15 5.95
N LEU A 3 12.56 34.04 6.68
CA LEU A 3 11.68 32.92 6.36
C LEU A 3 10.24 33.45 6.36
N LEU A 4 9.70 33.68 5.17
CA LEU A 4 8.30 34.06 5.02
C LEU A 4 7.48 32.92 5.66
N LEU A 5 6.75 33.27 6.71
CA LEU A 5 5.79 32.35 7.31
C LEU A 5 4.66 32.17 6.29
N LEU A 6 4.70 31.08 5.53
CA LEU A 6 3.62 30.73 4.61
C LEU A 6 2.41 30.25 5.42
N THR A 7 1.26 30.78 5.10
CA THR A 7 -0.04 30.40 5.70
C THR A 7 -0.66 29.24 4.93
N THR A 8 -1.92 28.96 5.19
CA THR A 8 -2.69 27.98 4.44
C THR A 8 -3.68 28.65 3.47
N SER A 9 -3.39 29.89 3.06
CA SER A 9 -4.11 30.52 1.95
C SER A 9 -3.84 29.74 0.64
N PRO A 10 -4.77 29.75 -0.32
CA PRO A 10 -4.56 29.07 -1.61
C PRO A 10 -3.26 29.51 -2.31
N GLU A 11 -2.92 30.80 -2.23
CA GLU A 11 -1.72 31.37 -2.85
C GLU A 11 -0.45 30.86 -2.16
N ASP A 12 -0.44 30.81 -0.83
CA ASP A 12 0.69 30.28 -0.06
C ASP A 12 0.87 28.76 -0.28
N LEU A 13 -0.24 28.02 -0.39
CA LEU A 13 -0.19 26.59 -0.71
C LEU A 13 0.35 26.34 -2.12
N ASP A 14 0.03 27.21 -3.10
CA ASP A 14 0.59 27.10 -4.45
C ASP A 14 2.12 27.35 -4.42
N ILE A 15 2.61 28.31 -3.62
CA ILE A 15 4.06 28.51 -3.39
C ILE A 15 4.68 27.26 -2.70
N CYS A 16 4.01 26.68 -1.69
CA CYS A 16 4.48 25.46 -1.05
C CYS A 16 4.61 24.30 -2.07
N LEU A 17 3.63 24.17 -2.98
CA LEU A 17 3.67 23.13 -4.04
C LEU A 17 4.84 23.37 -5.00
N GLU A 18 5.10 24.61 -5.42
CA GLU A 18 6.24 24.93 -6.27
C GLU A 18 7.57 24.52 -5.61
N LEU A 19 7.75 24.84 -4.33
CA LEU A 19 8.93 24.45 -3.56
C LEU A 19 9.07 22.93 -3.43
N LEU A 20 7.97 22.24 -3.09
CA LEU A 20 7.96 20.78 -2.91
C LEU A 20 8.20 20.04 -4.21
N TYR A 21 7.60 20.45 -5.33
CA TYR A 21 7.90 19.87 -6.64
C TYR A 21 9.37 20.04 -7.07
N ALA A 22 10.03 21.11 -6.57
CA ALA A 22 11.46 21.32 -6.74
C ALA A 22 12.33 20.52 -5.74
N GLY A 23 11.73 19.66 -4.91
CA GLY A 23 12.42 18.86 -3.90
C GLY A 23 12.95 19.68 -2.72
N GLN A 24 12.36 20.84 -2.43
CA GLN A 24 12.75 21.70 -1.30
C GLN A 24 11.85 21.42 -0.09
N ILE A 25 12.46 21.37 1.09
CA ILE A 25 11.73 21.21 2.35
C ILE A 25 11.16 22.54 2.83
N LEU A 26 9.99 22.47 3.49
CA LEU A 26 9.30 23.62 4.02
C LEU A 26 9.81 23.98 5.44
N PRO A 27 9.73 25.25 5.88
CA PRO A 27 10.05 25.63 7.25
C PRO A 27 9.16 24.92 8.28
N CYS A 28 9.70 24.61 9.47
CA CYS A 28 9.00 23.90 10.55
C CYS A 28 7.64 24.55 10.91
N LEU A 29 7.58 25.89 11.03
CA LEU A 29 6.34 26.61 11.35
C LEU A 29 5.30 26.52 10.22
N THR A 30 5.73 26.47 8.97
CA THR A 30 4.84 26.26 7.83
C THR A 30 4.26 24.85 7.87
N ILE A 31 5.07 23.83 8.16
CA ILE A 31 4.63 22.44 8.34
C ILE A 31 3.61 22.35 9.47
N GLU A 32 3.86 22.99 10.62
CA GLU A 32 2.92 23.04 11.74
C GLU A 32 1.56 23.59 11.31
N SER A 33 1.56 24.74 10.60
CA SER A 33 0.34 25.39 10.11
C SER A 33 -0.45 24.47 9.15
N ILE A 34 0.25 23.85 8.18
CA ILE A 34 -0.34 22.90 7.23
C ILE A 34 -0.94 21.69 7.97
N CYS A 35 -0.19 21.07 8.88
CA CYS A 35 -0.65 19.90 9.65
C CYS A 35 -1.88 20.24 10.51
N ASN A 36 -1.95 21.41 11.14
CA ASN A 36 -3.11 21.83 11.92
C ASN A 36 -4.34 22.01 11.02
N SER A 37 -4.21 22.67 9.89
CA SER A 37 -5.30 22.85 8.93
C SER A 37 -5.77 21.54 8.31
N LEU A 38 -4.85 20.60 8.07
CA LEU A 38 -5.19 19.26 7.60
C LEU A 38 -5.99 18.46 8.62
N LYS A 39 -5.66 18.52 9.91
CA LYS A 39 -6.45 17.87 10.97
C LYS A 39 -7.88 18.39 11.01
N GLU A 40 -8.07 19.71 10.83
CA GLU A 40 -9.41 20.33 10.75
C GLU A 40 -10.20 19.90 9.50
N LEU A 41 -9.50 19.58 8.42
CA LEU A 41 -10.10 19.04 7.20
C LEU A 41 -10.46 17.56 7.38
N LEU A 42 -9.47 16.72 7.75
CA LEU A 42 -9.58 15.27 7.80
C LEU A 42 -10.50 14.74 8.91
N ILE A 43 -10.69 15.50 10.00
CA ILE A 43 -11.65 15.13 11.07
C ILE A 43 -13.10 14.99 10.55
N LYS A 44 -13.41 15.62 9.42
CA LYS A 44 -14.73 15.57 8.78
C LYS A 44 -14.90 14.37 7.87
N ASP A 45 -13.79 13.73 7.48
CA ASP A 45 -13.80 12.58 6.59
C ASP A 45 -14.27 11.33 7.36
N LEU A 46 -15.01 10.45 6.68
CA LEU A 46 -15.41 9.15 7.21
C LEU A 46 -14.20 8.20 7.26
N ASN A 47 -14.27 7.15 8.07
CA ASN A 47 -13.28 6.08 8.05
C ASN A 47 -13.25 5.36 6.69
N VAL A 48 -14.40 5.28 6.01
CA VAL A 48 -14.52 4.76 4.66
C VAL A 48 -14.94 5.90 3.73
N LEU A 49 -13.99 6.41 2.96
CA LEU A 49 -14.23 7.48 1.98
C LEU A 49 -15.18 6.99 0.88
N GLN A 50 -16.09 7.86 0.44
CA GLN A 50 -16.96 7.58 -0.69
C GLN A 50 -16.42 8.34 -1.91
N LEU A 51 -15.92 7.59 -2.89
CA LEU A 51 -15.25 8.12 -4.07
C LEU A 51 -15.99 7.68 -5.34
N SER A 52 -15.71 8.36 -6.43
CA SER A 52 -16.29 8.06 -7.74
C SER A 52 -15.23 8.05 -8.84
N THR A 53 -15.47 7.23 -9.85
CA THR A 53 -14.68 7.24 -11.10
C THR A 53 -14.91 8.50 -11.92
N PRO A 54 -13.98 8.94 -12.79
CA PRO A 54 -12.65 8.35 -12.96
C PRO A 54 -11.68 8.71 -11.81
N ILE A 55 -10.82 7.75 -11.44
CA ILE A 55 -9.84 7.91 -10.36
C ILE A 55 -8.64 6.99 -10.60
N THR A 56 -7.44 7.44 -10.23
CA THR A 56 -6.21 6.65 -10.27
C THR A 56 -5.86 6.14 -8.87
N ILE A 57 -5.66 4.83 -8.73
CA ILE A 57 -5.28 4.18 -7.47
C ILE A 57 -3.77 3.97 -7.47
N VAL A 58 -3.13 4.34 -6.36
CA VAL A 58 -1.68 4.27 -6.14
C VAL A 58 -1.43 3.48 -4.86
N GLY A 59 -0.49 2.52 -4.91
CA GLY A 59 -0.02 1.74 -3.76
C GLY A 59 1.07 2.45 -2.97
N ASP A 60 1.97 1.66 -2.35
CA ASP A 60 3.05 2.12 -1.51
C ASP A 60 4.04 3.01 -2.26
N ILE A 61 4.56 4.04 -1.58
CA ILE A 61 5.55 4.99 -2.13
C ILE A 61 6.87 4.93 -1.35
N HIS A 62 6.80 4.78 -0.03
CA HIS A 62 7.96 4.62 0.85
C HIS A 62 9.09 5.63 0.61
N GLY A 63 8.75 6.92 0.60
CA GLY A 63 9.77 7.99 0.48
C GLY A 63 10.53 8.01 -0.85
N GLN A 64 10.06 7.30 -1.89
CA GLN A 64 10.63 7.33 -3.23
C GLN A 64 10.06 8.53 -4.01
N PHE A 65 10.46 9.73 -3.60
CA PHE A 65 9.91 11.01 -4.07
C PHE A 65 9.97 11.19 -5.59
N HIS A 66 11.07 10.79 -6.23
CA HIS A 66 11.22 10.94 -7.68
C HIS A 66 10.25 10.04 -8.44
N ASP A 67 9.94 8.86 -7.88
CA ASP A 67 8.94 7.95 -8.43
C ASP A 67 7.51 8.47 -8.21
N LEU A 68 7.25 9.18 -7.09
CA LEU A 68 5.99 9.92 -6.92
C LEU A 68 5.80 11.00 -7.98
N LEU A 69 6.87 11.73 -8.33
CA LEU A 69 6.80 12.71 -9.43
C LEU A 69 6.54 12.02 -10.78
N GLU A 70 7.13 10.84 -11.01
CA GLU A 70 6.85 10.07 -12.21
C GLU A 70 5.41 9.56 -12.25
N ILE A 71 4.83 9.17 -11.12
CA ILE A 71 3.39 8.83 -11.03
C ILE A 71 2.51 9.98 -11.52
N PHE A 72 2.80 11.22 -11.11
CA PHE A 72 2.05 12.38 -11.61
C PHE A 72 2.34 12.70 -13.09
N ASN A 73 3.53 12.39 -13.56
CA ASN A 73 3.91 12.57 -14.97
C ASN A 73 3.13 11.59 -15.88
N ILE A 74 2.98 10.34 -15.49
CA ILE A 74 2.28 9.30 -16.28
C ILE A 74 0.77 9.30 -16.06
N GLY A 75 0.30 9.53 -14.84
CA GLY A 75 -1.11 9.50 -14.46
C GLY A 75 -1.84 10.84 -14.59
N GLY A 76 -1.08 11.93 -14.81
CA GLY A 76 -1.60 13.29 -14.87
C GLY A 76 -1.55 14.02 -13.53
N TYR A 77 -1.38 15.34 -13.59
CA TYR A 77 -1.26 16.19 -12.41
C TYR A 77 -2.62 16.49 -11.77
N ILE A 78 -2.60 16.77 -10.46
CA ILE A 78 -3.73 17.37 -9.75
C ILE A 78 -3.74 18.88 -10.08
N PRO A 79 -4.90 19.51 -10.39
CA PRO A 79 -6.27 19.02 -10.15
C PRO A 79 -6.97 18.31 -11.31
N GLU A 80 -6.32 18.05 -12.43
CA GLU A 80 -6.94 17.45 -13.62
C GLU A 80 -7.27 15.97 -13.39
N THR A 81 -6.42 15.25 -12.63
CA THR A 81 -6.62 13.84 -12.30
C THR A 81 -7.02 13.66 -10.83
N ASN A 82 -7.93 12.73 -10.58
CA ASN A 82 -8.29 12.32 -9.22
C ASN A 82 -7.43 11.13 -8.78
N TYR A 83 -6.97 11.14 -7.53
CA TYR A 83 -6.11 10.10 -6.98
C TYR A 83 -6.66 9.51 -5.68
N LEU A 84 -6.47 8.20 -5.52
CA LEU A 84 -6.56 7.50 -4.25
C LEU A 84 -5.22 6.83 -3.96
N PHE A 85 -4.56 7.26 -2.90
CA PHE A 85 -3.35 6.63 -2.39
C PHE A 85 -3.71 5.69 -1.25
N LEU A 86 -3.18 4.48 -1.28
CA LEU A 86 -3.56 3.40 -0.37
C LEU A 86 -2.80 3.39 0.96
N GLY A 87 -1.77 4.24 1.14
CA GLY A 87 -0.95 4.33 2.35
C GLY A 87 0.53 4.10 2.09
N ASP A 88 1.30 4.01 3.15
CA ASP A 88 2.75 3.79 3.18
C ASP A 88 3.54 4.81 2.34
N TYR A 89 3.44 6.07 2.79
CA TYR A 89 4.10 7.20 2.13
C TYR A 89 5.54 7.39 2.56
N VAL A 90 5.85 6.98 3.79
CA VAL A 90 7.10 7.25 4.50
C VAL A 90 7.89 5.98 4.78
N ASP A 91 9.11 6.15 5.31
CA ASP A 91 10.07 5.10 5.63
C ASP A 91 10.75 4.44 4.42
N ARG A 92 11.81 3.71 4.65
CA ARG A 92 12.57 2.93 3.66
C ARG A 92 13.31 3.78 2.61
N GLY A 93 12.63 4.71 1.95
CA GLY A 93 13.21 5.61 0.94
C GLY A 93 13.93 6.82 1.53
N LEU A 94 14.59 7.58 0.66
CA LEU A 94 15.48 8.69 1.04
C LEU A 94 14.77 10.03 1.26
N TYR A 95 13.52 10.15 0.78
CA TYR A 95 12.82 11.43 0.66
C TYR A 95 11.40 11.34 1.21
N SER A 96 11.24 10.68 2.40
CA SER A 96 9.94 10.52 3.06
C SER A 96 9.29 11.86 3.38
N LEU A 97 10.10 12.84 3.80
CA LEU A 97 9.61 14.17 4.15
C LEU A 97 9.03 14.92 2.95
N GLU A 98 9.75 14.95 1.83
CA GLU A 98 9.30 15.56 0.59
C GLU A 98 8.05 14.87 0.06
N THR A 99 8.05 13.53 0.07
CA THR A 99 6.93 12.67 -0.36
C THR A 99 5.66 12.99 0.40
N ILE A 100 5.72 12.88 1.73
CA ILE A 100 4.52 13.10 2.55
C ILE A 100 4.07 14.55 2.50
N MET A 101 4.97 15.51 2.54
CA MET A 101 4.60 16.93 2.52
C MET A 101 3.95 17.33 1.20
N LEU A 102 4.43 16.82 0.05
CA LEU A 102 3.79 17.06 -1.24
C LEU A 102 2.34 16.53 -1.25
N LEU A 103 2.13 15.30 -0.78
CA LEU A 103 0.79 14.71 -0.71
C LEU A 103 -0.14 15.47 0.26
N LEU A 104 0.37 15.88 1.43
CA LEU A 104 -0.40 16.63 2.42
C LEU A 104 -0.79 18.02 1.91
N VAL A 105 0.12 18.74 1.24
CA VAL A 105 -0.18 20.06 0.68
C VAL A 105 -1.17 19.92 -0.50
N LEU A 106 -1.03 18.90 -1.35
CA LEU A 106 -2.00 18.60 -2.39
C LEU A 106 -3.39 18.31 -1.80
N LYS A 107 -3.46 17.52 -0.72
CA LYS A 107 -4.73 17.24 -0.01
C LYS A 107 -5.37 18.49 0.55
N LEU A 108 -4.59 19.38 1.14
CA LEU A 108 -5.11 20.63 1.68
C LEU A 108 -5.58 21.60 0.58
N ARG A 109 -4.81 21.69 -0.52
CA ARG A 109 -5.09 22.59 -1.63
C ARG A 109 -6.24 22.11 -2.53
N TYR A 110 -6.33 20.79 -2.74
CA TYR A 110 -7.30 20.16 -3.63
C TYR A 110 -8.05 18.99 -2.94
N PRO A 111 -8.78 19.24 -1.85
CA PRO A 111 -9.30 18.19 -0.96
C PRO A 111 -10.21 17.15 -1.64
N ASN A 112 -10.86 17.53 -2.75
CA ASN A 112 -11.76 16.64 -3.50
C ASN A 112 -11.07 15.91 -4.66
N ARG A 113 -9.77 16.15 -4.89
CA ARG A 113 -9.02 15.56 -6.00
C ARG A 113 -8.05 14.48 -5.56
N ILE A 114 -7.71 14.46 -4.29
CA ILE A 114 -6.80 13.46 -3.71
C ILE A 114 -7.39 12.90 -2.41
N ALA A 115 -7.40 11.59 -2.32
CA ALA A 115 -7.75 10.82 -1.14
C ALA A 115 -6.51 10.07 -0.64
N LEU A 116 -6.28 10.13 0.66
CA LEU A 116 -5.14 9.49 1.34
C LEU A 116 -5.68 8.51 2.38
N LEU A 117 -5.32 7.23 2.26
CA LEU A 117 -5.58 6.22 3.29
C LEU A 117 -4.39 6.10 4.24
N ARG A 118 -4.63 5.53 5.40
CA ARG A 118 -3.60 5.21 6.38
C ARG A 118 -3.02 3.83 6.09
N GLY A 119 -1.70 3.75 5.89
CA GLY A 119 -0.95 2.50 5.89
C GLY A 119 -0.39 2.18 7.28
N ASN A 120 0.29 1.05 7.42
CA ASN A 120 0.90 0.66 8.69
C ASN A 120 2.15 1.51 9.02
N HIS A 121 2.82 2.06 8.01
CA HIS A 121 3.93 3.00 8.20
C HIS A 121 3.48 4.40 8.64
N GLU A 122 2.20 4.75 8.52
CA GLU A 122 1.66 5.99 9.08
C GLU A 122 1.42 5.84 10.60
N SER A 123 2.51 5.51 11.32
CA SER A 123 2.58 5.20 12.75
C SER A 123 3.84 5.80 13.38
N ARG A 124 3.73 6.27 14.62
CA ARG A 124 4.90 6.82 15.34
C ARG A 124 5.94 5.76 15.63
N GLN A 125 5.49 4.56 16.00
CA GLN A 125 6.40 3.46 16.35
C GLN A 125 7.19 2.99 15.12
N ILE A 126 6.50 2.75 14.01
CA ILE A 126 7.12 2.28 12.77
C ILE A 126 8.09 3.32 12.24
N THR A 127 7.69 4.59 12.15
CA THR A 127 8.55 5.67 11.63
C THR A 127 9.82 5.93 12.45
N GLN A 128 9.87 5.53 13.72
CA GLN A 128 11.10 5.60 14.53
C GLN A 128 12.10 4.52 14.16
N SER A 129 11.65 3.39 13.65
CA SER A 129 12.48 2.23 13.33
C SER A 129 12.92 2.19 11.87
N TYR A 130 12.09 2.71 10.94
CA TYR A 130 12.27 2.48 9.51
C TYR A 130 12.74 3.71 8.70
N GLY A 131 13.08 4.82 9.36
CA GLY A 131 13.88 5.88 8.72
C GLY A 131 13.31 7.28 8.81
N PHE A 132 12.01 7.49 8.73
CA PHE A 132 11.40 8.82 8.64
C PHE A 132 11.73 9.73 9.83
N TYR A 133 11.76 9.19 11.07
CA TYR A 133 12.17 9.97 12.24
C TYR A 133 13.59 10.53 12.12
N ASN A 134 14.54 9.66 11.74
CA ASN A 134 15.94 10.08 11.56
C ASN A 134 16.10 11.04 10.38
N GLU A 135 15.35 10.87 9.31
CA GLU A 135 15.32 11.78 8.19
C GLU A 135 14.91 13.19 8.62
N CYS A 136 13.84 13.32 9.42
CA CYS A 136 13.42 14.60 9.97
C CYS A 136 14.50 15.24 10.83
N LEU A 137 15.17 14.47 11.70
CA LEU A 137 16.26 14.98 12.53
C LEU A 137 17.41 15.51 11.67
N ASN A 138 17.81 14.79 10.65
CA ASN A 138 18.93 15.16 9.78
C ASN A 138 18.62 16.39 8.93
N LYS A 139 17.43 16.46 8.33
CA LYS A 139 17.02 17.56 7.46
C LYS A 139 16.82 18.89 8.21
N TYR A 140 16.47 18.83 9.51
CA TYR A 140 16.29 20.00 10.38
C TYR A 140 17.37 20.10 11.48
N ALA A 141 18.57 19.57 11.23
CA ALA A 141 19.66 19.54 12.20
C ALA A 141 20.16 20.94 12.63
N SER A 142 19.93 21.97 11.81
CA SER A 142 20.32 23.35 12.10
C SER A 142 19.46 24.04 13.18
N GLY A 143 18.23 23.55 13.41
CA GLY A 143 17.29 24.09 14.39
C GLY A 143 17.27 23.27 15.68
N LEU A 144 17.21 23.95 16.85
CA LEU A 144 17.19 23.28 18.15
C LEU A 144 15.85 22.51 18.34
N GLY A 145 15.87 21.21 18.06
CA GLY A 145 14.71 20.34 18.22
C GLY A 145 13.65 20.43 17.12
N GLU A 146 13.90 21.17 16.03
CA GLU A 146 12.96 21.33 14.92
C GLU A 146 12.65 19.97 14.24
N GLY A 147 13.63 19.09 14.03
CA GLY A 147 13.40 17.79 13.42
C GLY A 147 12.40 16.93 14.21
N VAL A 148 12.49 16.95 15.55
CA VAL A 148 11.51 16.26 16.41
C VAL A 148 10.14 16.92 16.31
N ALA A 149 10.06 18.24 16.22
CA ALA A 149 8.81 18.97 16.08
C ALA A 149 8.14 18.65 14.74
N VAL A 150 8.88 18.70 13.64
CA VAL A 150 8.41 18.34 12.29
C VAL A 150 7.84 16.92 12.26
N TRP A 151 8.59 15.94 12.75
CA TRP A 151 8.12 14.57 12.84
C TRP A 151 6.83 14.46 13.66
N LYS A 152 6.73 15.14 14.81
CA LYS A 152 5.53 15.14 15.64
C LYS A 152 4.34 15.78 14.94
N HIS A 153 4.54 16.89 14.24
CA HIS A 153 3.46 17.56 13.50
C HIS A 153 2.90 16.64 12.41
N ILE A 154 3.78 16.04 11.60
CA ILE A 154 3.37 15.15 10.51
C ILE A 154 2.71 13.88 11.04
N THR A 155 3.32 13.18 12.01
CA THR A 155 2.75 11.96 12.58
C THR A 155 1.43 12.21 13.33
N SER A 156 1.19 13.43 13.82
CA SER A 156 -0.12 13.79 14.39
C SER A 156 -1.23 13.85 13.34
N VAL A 157 -0.91 14.07 12.06
CA VAL A 157 -1.88 14.02 10.95
C VAL A 157 -2.26 12.59 10.61
N PHE A 158 -1.34 11.64 10.78
CA PHE A 158 -1.58 10.23 10.48
C PHE A 158 -2.79 9.66 11.23
N ASP A 159 -3.02 10.10 12.46
CA ASP A 159 -4.18 9.70 13.26
C ASP A 159 -5.53 10.12 12.63
N PHE A 160 -5.53 11.06 11.71
CA PHE A 160 -6.72 11.59 11.05
C PHE A 160 -6.97 10.97 9.67
N LEU A 161 -6.01 10.21 9.11
CA LEU A 161 -6.17 9.55 7.82
C LEU A 161 -7.28 8.51 7.87
N SER A 162 -8.01 8.38 6.76
CA SER A 162 -9.09 7.40 6.62
C SER A 162 -8.53 5.99 6.49
N LEU A 163 -9.29 4.97 6.91
CA LEU A 163 -8.83 3.57 6.95
C LEU A 163 -9.13 2.81 5.66
N ALA A 164 -10.12 3.23 4.90
CA ALA A 164 -10.54 2.57 3.67
C ALA A 164 -11.26 3.56 2.74
N ALA A 165 -11.53 3.12 1.53
CA ALA A 165 -12.37 3.83 0.58
C ALA A 165 -13.32 2.87 -0.16
N LYS A 166 -14.43 3.41 -0.64
CA LYS A 166 -15.38 2.71 -1.50
C LYS A 166 -15.61 3.53 -2.76
N ILE A 167 -15.32 2.96 -3.94
CA ILE A 167 -15.45 3.64 -5.22
C ILE A 167 -16.72 3.13 -5.90
N ASP A 168 -17.60 4.06 -6.35
CA ASP A 168 -18.89 3.79 -7.01
C ASP A 168 -19.76 2.74 -6.29
N ASN A 169 -19.60 2.59 -4.98
CA ASN A 169 -20.25 1.59 -4.14
C ASN A 169 -19.96 0.12 -4.47
N GLU A 170 -19.05 -0.18 -5.39
CA GLU A 170 -18.80 -1.52 -5.88
C GLU A 170 -17.34 -1.98 -5.74
N ILE A 171 -16.39 -1.06 -5.54
CA ILE A 171 -14.97 -1.38 -5.33
C ILE A 171 -14.58 -0.94 -3.91
N PHE A 172 -13.92 -1.81 -3.17
CA PHE A 172 -13.37 -1.53 -1.85
C PHE A 172 -11.86 -1.36 -1.93
N CYS A 173 -11.32 -0.36 -1.25
CA CYS A 173 -9.89 -0.08 -1.19
C CYS A 173 -9.46 0.04 0.27
N VAL A 174 -8.34 -0.59 0.60
CA VAL A 174 -7.76 -0.64 1.94
C VAL A 174 -6.25 -0.80 1.80
N HIS A 175 -5.46 -0.44 2.80
CA HIS A 175 -4.00 -0.61 2.71
C HIS A 175 -3.60 -2.08 2.82
N GLY A 176 -3.78 -2.72 3.99
CA GLY A 176 -3.46 -4.11 4.25
C GLY A 176 -4.54 -5.07 3.74
N GLY A 177 -5.56 -5.37 4.54
CA GLY A 177 -6.55 -6.35 4.12
C GLY A 177 -7.77 -6.44 5.00
N LEU A 178 -8.30 -7.65 5.13
CA LEU A 178 -9.54 -7.94 5.83
C LEU A 178 -9.28 -8.36 7.29
N SER A 179 -10.29 -8.20 8.12
CA SER A 179 -10.26 -8.51 9.55
C SER A 179 -11.30 -9.59 9.90
N PRO A 180 -11.00 -10.55 10.78
CA PRO A 180 -11.99 -11.48 11.30
C PRO A 180 -13.12 -10.77 12.06
N ASN A 181 -12.86 -9.57 12.57
CA ASN A 181 -13.81 -8.77 13.34
C ASN A 181 -14.68 -7.85 12.48
N ILE A 182 -14.39 -7.72 11.18
CA ILE A 182 -15.10 -6.85 10.25
C ILE A 182 -15.75 -7.69 9.15
N GLN A 183 -17.07 -7.70 9.14
CA GLN A 183 -17.85 -8.40 8.13
C GLN A 183 -18.53 -7.45 7.14
N THR A 184 -18.77 -6.20 7.54
CA THR A 184 -19.38 -5.17 6.68
C THR A 184 -18.56 -3.90 6.70
N VAL A 185 -18.57 -3.18 5.57
CA VAL A 185 -17.88 -1.89 5.42
C VAL A 185 -18.36 -0.87 6.46
N GLU A 186 -19.64 -0.93 6.85
CA GLU A 186 -20.20 -0.03 7.84
C GLU A 186 -19.57 -0.20 9.23
N GLN A 187 -19.06 -1.40 9.56
CA GLN A 187 -18.37 -1.63 10.84
C GLN A 187 -17.03 -0.88 10.92
N ILE A 188 -16.41 -0.57 9.78
CA ILE A 188 -15.20 0.25 9.74
C ILE A 188 -15.48 1.69 10.20
N ASN A 189 -16.66 2.23 9.86
CA ASN A 189 -17.02 3.62 10.20
C ASN A 189 -17.21 3.86 11.70
N VAL A 190 -17.36 2.81 12.53
CA VAL A 190 -17.47 2.95 13.98
C VAL A 190 -16.16 2.80 14.73
N ILE A 191 -15.05 2.53 14.01
CA ILE A 191 -13.71 2.47 14.59
C ILE A 191 -13.29 3.89 15.00
N ASP A 192 -12.78 4.04 16.22
CA ASP A 192 -12.08 5.26 16.63
C ASP A 192 -10.69 5.25 16.01
N ARG A 193 -10.51 6.02 14.89
CA ARG A 193 -9.24 6.11 14.18
C ARG A 193 -8.31 7.19 14.71
N PHE A 194 -8.81 8.12 15.53
CA PHE A 194 -8.07 9.31 15.98
C PHE A 194 -7.04 8.97 17.06
N LYS A 195 -6.20 7.99 16.80
CA LYS A 195 -5.18 7.49 17.71
C LYS A 195 -4.09 6.76 16.93
N GLU A 196 -3.02 6.41 17.65
CA GLU A 196 -2.00 5.48 17.16
C GLU A 196 -2.62 4.14 16.76
N ILE A 197 -2.08 3.48 15.73
CA ILE A 197 -2.51 2.13 15.35
C ILE A 197 -2.24 1.20 16.54
N PRO A 198 -3.27 0.54 17.09
CA PRO A 198 -3.07 -0.41 18.17
C PRO A 198 -2.33 -1.65 17.66
N HIS A 199 -1.73 -2.40 18.58
CA HIS A 199 -1.01 -3.63 18.25
C HIS A 199 -1.91 -4.72 17.63
N ASP A 200 -3.17 -4.76 18.00
CA ASP A 200 -4.16 -5.73 17.54
C ASP A 200 -5.53 -5.09 17.32
N GLY A 201 -6.43 -5.85 16.76
CA GLY A 201 -7.83 -5.47 16.54
C GLY A 201 -8.10 -4.89 15.15
N PRO A 202 -9.37 -4.52 14.89
CA PRO A 202 -9.83 -4.27 13.53
C PRO A 202 -9.10 -3.14 12.80
N MET A 203 -8.54 -2.15 13.52
CA MET A 203 -7.76 -1.08 12.90
C MET A 203 -6.38 -1.58 12.46
N ALA A 204 -5.73 -2.38 13.30
CA ALA A 204 -4.46 -3.02 12.95
C ALA A 204 -4.66 -3.99 11.78
N ASP A 205 -5.71 -4.81 11.83
CA ASP A 205 -5.98 -5.80 10.77
C ASP A 205 -6.16 -5.13 9.39
N LEU A 206 -6.83 -3.97 9.32
CA LEU A 206 -7.04 -3.25 8.07
C LEU A 206 -5.73 -2.75 7.42
N VAL A 207 -4.67 -2.56 8.19
CA VAL A 207 -3.40 -2.02 7.69
C VAL A 207 -2.27 -3.06 7.65
N TRP A 208 -2.47 -4.28 8.23
CA TRP A 208 -1.43 -5.30 8.31
C TRP A 208 -1.79 -6.64 7.67
N SER A 209 -3.10 -6.95 7.44
CA SER A 209 -3.51 -8.26 6.94
C SER A 209 -3.17 -8.47 5.47
N ASP A 210 -2.82 -9.71 5.10
CA ASP A 210 -2.40 -10.11 3.76
C ASP A 210 -3.29 -11.20 3.16
N PRO A 211 -3.54 -11.19 1.84
CA PRO A 211 -4.15 -12.32 1.13
C PRO A 211 -3.15 -13.47 1.01
N GLU A 212 -3.65 -14.71 1.20
CA GLU A 212 -2.85 -15.93 1.06
C GLU A 212 -3.58 -16.96 0.18
N ASN A 213 -2.93 -17.38 -0.91
CA ASN A 213 -3.53 -18.26 -1.89
C ASN A 213 -3.64 -19.73 -1.43
N PHE A 214 -2.78 -20.14 -0.48
CA PHE A 214 -2.65 -21.53 -0.05
C PHE A 214 -3.41 -21.87 1.23
N LEU A 215 -4.15 -20.92 1.82
CA LEU A 215 -4.97 -21.23 2.97
C LEU A 215 -6.00 -22.30 2.62
N GLN A 216 -6.00 -23.39 3.41
CA GLN A 216 -6.95 -24.48 3.21
C GLN A 216 -8.39 -23.97 3.33
N MET A 217 -9.30 -24.57 2.58
CA MET A 217 -10.70 -24.09 2.48
C MET A 217 -11.43 -23.98 3.82
N ASP A 218 -10.96 -24.67 4.84
CA ASP A 218 -11.56 -24.66 6.19
C ASP A 218 -11.02 -23.53 7.08
N GLU A 219 -9.89 -22.91 6.73
CA GLU A 219 -9.29 -21.81 7.48
C GLU A 219 -9.75 -20.48 6.94
N ASN A 220 -10.44 -19.70 7.79
CA ASN A 220 -10.97 -18.41 7.40
C ASN A 220 -9.90 -17.31 7.51
N PHE A 221 -9.14 -17.33 8.61
CA PHE A 221 -8.06 -16.41 8.93
C PHE A 221 -6.98 -17.16 9.71
N GLN A 222 -5.74 -16.88 9.41
CA GLN A 222 -4.58 -17.33 10.14
C GLN A 222 -3.84 -16.12 10.71
N VAL A 223 -3.20 -16.23 11.87
CA VAL A 223 -2.39 -15.15 12.42
C VAL A 223 -1.21 -14.90 11.50
N SER A 224 -0.98 -13.64 11.17
CA SER A 224 0.16 -13.25 10.32
C SER A 224 1.49 -13.43 11.03
N THR A 225 2.51 -13.89 10.32
CA THR A 225 3.91 -13.96 10.79
C THR A 225 4.53 -12.58 10.99
N ARG A 226 3.93 -11.51 10.43
CA ARG A 226 4.36 -10.12 10.64
C ARG A 226 4.21 -9.63 12.09
N GLY A 227 3.61 -10.43 12.98
CA GLY A 227 3.32 -10.03 14.37
C GLY A 227 2.08 -9.15 14.54
N ALA A 228 1.41 -8.74 13.45
CA ALA A 228 0.16 -7.99 13.44
C ALA A 228 -0.69 -8.41 12.24
N GLY A 229 -2.04 -8.29 12.34
CA GLY A 229 -2.96 -8.66 11.28
C GLY A 229 -3.12 -10.16 11.07
N TYR A 230 -3.72 -10.54 9.95
CA TYR A 230 -4.08 -11.91 9.61
C TYR A 230 -3.78 -12.21 8.14
N LEU A 231 -3.48 -13.47 7.86
CA LEU A 231 -3.58 -14.04 6.52
C LEU A 231 -5.03 -14.43 6.26
N PHE A 232 -5.54 -14.18 5.04
CA PHE A 232 -6.91 -14.49 4.67
C PHE A 232 -7.02 -15.04 3.24
N GLY A 233 -7.85 -16.07 3.08
CA GLY A 233 -8.01 -16.80 1.83
C GLY A 233 -9.20 -16.35 0.97
N GLU A 234 -9.36 -17.03 -0.18
CA GLU A 234 -10.39 -16.76 -1.21
C GLU A 234 -11.81 -16.71 -0.64
N GLU A 235 -12.17 -17.65 0.24
CA GLU A 235 -13.53 -17.74 0.78
C GLU A 235 -13.90 -16.57 1.71
N VAL A 236 -12.91 -15.99 2.40
CA VAL A 236 -13.09 -14.77 3.18
C VAL A 236 -13.41 -13.60 2.26
N VAL A 237 -12.61 -13.44 1.19
CA VAL A 237 -12.79 -12.36 0.20
C VAL A 237 -14.16 -12.50 -0.49
N LYS A 238 -14.53 -13.69 -0.95
CA LYS A 238 -15.84 -13.95 -1.57
C LYS A 238 -17.00 -13.57 -0.64
N ARG A 239 -16.96 -14.03 0.62
CA ARG A 239 -18.02 -13.71 1.61
C ARG A 239 -18.11 -12.21 1.87
N PHE A 240 -16.97 -11.55 2.02
CA PHE A 240 -16.92 -10.10 2.23
C PHE A 240 -17.50 -9.35 1.03
N CYS A 241 -17.10 -9.69 -0.19
CA CYS A 241 -17.59 -9.09 -1.42
C CYS A 241 -19.11 -9.29 -1.59
N VAL A 242 -19.61 -10.51 -1.42
CA VAL A 242 -21.04 -10.82 -1.53
C VAL A 242 -21.85 -10.01 -0.49
N LYS A 243 -21.40 -10.02 0.77
CA LYS A 243 -22.10 -9.34 1.87
C LYS A 243 -22.20 -7.84 1.68
N ASN A 244 -21.14 -7.23 1.11
CA ASN A 244 -21.01 -5.79 0.91
C ASN A 244 -21.37 -5.33 -0.50
N LYS A 245 -21.79 -6.25 -1.38
CA LYS A 245 -22.12 -6.00 -2.80
C LYS A 245 -20.96 -5.40 -3.58
N LEU A 246 -19.76 -5.91 -3.34
CA LEU A 246 -18.54 -5.48 -3.98
C LEU A 246 -18.19 -6.39 -5.15
N LYS A 247 -17.60 -5.82 -6.19
CA LYS A 247 -17.09 -6.54 -7.35
C LYS A 247 -15.59 -6.82 -7.23
N LYS A 248 -14.85 -5.93 -6.56
CA LYS A 248 -13.38 -6.01 -6.48
C LYS A 248 -12.85 -5.33 -5.23
N ILE A 249 -11.68 -5.79 -4.79
CA ILE A 249 -10.88 -5.16 -3.73
C ILE A 249 -9.53 -4.78 -4.32
N PHE A 250 -9.09 -3.53 -4.09
CA PHE A 250 -7.70 -3.11 -4.30
C PHE A 250 -7.05 -2.88 -2.95
N ARG A 251 -5.81 -3.37 -2.80
CA ARG A 251 -4.98 -3.20 -1.61
C ARG A 251 -3.52 -3.01 -1.99
N ALA A 252 -2.67 -2.70 -1.05
CA ALA A 252 -1.26 -2.42 -1.21
C ALA A 252 -0.40 -3.32 -0.29
N HIS A 253 0.62 -2.80 0.41
CA HIS A 253 1.33 -3.43 1.53
C HIS A 253 2.30 -4.58 1.18
N GLN A 254 2.06 -5.37 0.15
CA GLN A 254 2.98 -6.43 -0.29
C GLN A 254 3.69 -6.06 -1.58
N LEU A 255 5.02 -6.27 -1.59
CA LEU A 255 5.85 -6.10 -2.78
C LEU A 255 5.36 -7.04 -3.89
N CYS A 256 5.23 -6.50 -5.10
CA CYS A 256 4.90 -7.27 -6.30
C CYS A 256 5.97 -7.04 -7.36
N GLN A 257 6.60 -8.09 -7.88
CA GLN A 257 7.68 -7.97 -8.87
C GLN A 257 7.24 -7.26 -10.15
N GLU A 258 6.01 -7.50 -10.61
CA GLU A 258 5.43 -6.85 -11.80
C GLU A 258 4.64 -5.57 -11.47
N GLY A 259 4.70 -5.07 -10.22
CA GLY A 259 3.95 -3.91 -9.75
C GLY A 259 2.52 -4.21 -9.30
N TYR A 260 1.97 -5.37 -9.62
CA TYR A 260 0.66 -5.82 -9.16
C TYR A 260 0.56 -7.34 -9.12
N GLN A 261 -0.36 -7.82 -8.30
CA GLN A 261 -0.72 -9.24 -8.25
C GLN A 261 -2.23 -9.41 -8.10
N GLU A 262 -2.84 -10.18 -9.00
CA GLU A 262 -4.25 -10.55 -8.90
C GLU A 262 -4.41 -11.86 -8.12
N HIS A 263 -5.26 -11.82 -7.10
CA HIS A 263 -5.60 -12.95 -6.24
C HIS A 263 -7.06 -13.37 -6.49
N PHE A 264 -7.36 -14.66 -6.23
CA PHE A 264 -8.72 -15.19 -6.13
C PHE A 264 -9.56 -14.88 -7.39
N ASN A 265 -9.01 -15.23 -8.56
CA ASN A 265 -9.64 -14.97 -9.87
C ASN A 265 -9.97 -13.48 -10.12
N GLY A 266 -9.10 -12.60 -9.65
CA GLY A 266 -9.21 -11.16 -9.86
C GLY A 266 -10.18 -10.43 -8.91
N LEU A 267 -10.73 -11.11 -7.88
CA LEU A 267 -11.56 -10.47 -6.85
C LEU A 267 -10.78 -9.49 -5.98
N LEU A 268 -9.48 -9.75 -5.76
CA LEU A 268 -8.57 -8.88 -5.02
C LEU A 268 -7.33 -8.64 -5.86
N THR A 269 -6.81 -7.41 -5.82
CA THR A 269 -5.54 -7.06 -6.46
C THR A 269 -4.67 -6.29 -5.48
N THR A 270 -3.44 -6.77 -5.31
CA THR A 270 -2.36 -6.01 -4.67
C THR A 270 -1.77 -5.04 -5.69
N VAL A 271 -1.60 -3.78 -5.30
CA VAL A 271 -1.08 -2.66 -6.11
C VAL A 271 0.18 -2.15 -5.44
N TRP A 272 1.31 -2.17 -6.14
CA TRP A 272 2.60 -1.71 -5.64
C TRP A 272 3.14 -0.59 -6.53
N SER A 273 3.43 0.58 -5.95
CA SER A 273 3.78 1.79 -6.73
C SER A 273 5.18 2.35 -6.45
N ALA A 274 6.03 1.60 -5.71
CA ALA A 274 7.44 1.93 -5.48
C ALA A 274 8.34 1.03 -6.35
N PRO A 275 8.80 1.49 -7.54
CA PRO A 275 9.66 0.68 -8.43
C PRO A 275 11.05 0.53 -7.83
N ASN A 276 11.75 -0.55 -8.17
CA ASN A 276 13.05 -0.88 -7.63
C ASN A 276 13.13 -0.61 -6.11
N TYR A 277 12.20 -1.20 -5.36
CA TYR A 277 11.97 -0.94 -3.93
C TYR A 277 13.25 -0.96 -3.13
N CYS A 278 13.37 -0.04 -2.20
CA CYS A 278 14.60 0.18 -1.44
C CYS A 278 15.84 0.34 -2.35
N TYR A 279 15.63 0.72 -3.63
CA TYR A 279 16.67 0.92 -4.64
C TYR A 279 17.49 -0.35 -4.99
N ARG A 280 16.93 -1.54 -4.76
CA ARG A 280 17.62 -2.82 -4.92
C ARG A 280 16.75 -4.00 -5.34
N CYS A 281 15.43 -3.96 -5.14
CA CYS A 281 14.57 -5.12 -5.40
C CYS A 281 14.31 -5.38 -6.88
N GLY A 282 14.58 -4.41 -7.76
CA GLY A 282 14.44 -4.57 -9.21
C GLY A 282 13.02 -4.79 -9.71
N ASN A 283 12.01 -4.63 -8.84
CA ASN A 283 10.60 -4.75 -9.18
C ASN A 283 10.10 -3.57 -10.02
N LYS A 284 9.07 -3.80 -10.81
CA LYS A 284 8.29 -2.74 -11.45
C LYS A 284 7.26 -2.18 -10.48
N ALA A 285 6.64 -1.09 -10.88
CA ALA A 285 5.55 -0.46 -10.17
C ALA A 285 4.34 -0.26 -11.08
N VAL A 286 3.18 -0.01 -10.47
CA VAL A 286 1.93 0.20 -11.20
C VAL A 286 1.09 1.29 -10.55
N ILE A 287 0.34 2.03 -11.39
CA ILE A 287 -0.86 2.75 -10.98
C ILE A 287 -2.07 2.15 -11.70
N VAL A 288 -3.23 2.14 -11.05
CA VAL A 288 -4.47 1.62 -11.63
C VAL A 288 -5.35 2.78 -12.04
N GLU A 289 -5.52 2.97 -13.33
CA GLU A 289 -6.41 3.99 -13.86
C GLU A 289 -7.82 3.41 -14.04
N LEU A 290 -8.73 3.84 -13.19
CA LEU A 290 -10.09 3.34 -13.10
C LEU A 290 -11.06 4.33 -13.77
N ASN A 291 -11.49 4.02 -14.99
CA ASN A 291 -12.44 4.85 -15.75
C ASN A 291 -13.89 4.57 -15.34
N SER A 292 -14.17 3.34 -14.96
CA SER A 292 -15.43 2.86 -14.38
C SER A 292 -15.18 1.55 -13.62
N VAL A 293 -16.14 1.08 -12.86
CA VAL A 293 -16.05 -0.19 -12.11
C VAL A 293 -15.62 -1.38 -12.98
N ASP A 294 -16.08 -1.42 -14.23
CA ASP A 294 -15.83 -2.51 -15.18
C ASP A 294 -14.74 -2.17 -16.21
N SER A 295 -14.11 -0.98 -16.12
CA SER A 295 -13.10 -0.52 -17.08
C SER A 295 -11.93 0.14 -16.36
N PHE A 296 -10.87 -0.60 -16.16
CA PHE A 296 -9.61 -0.14 -15.59
C PHE A 296 -8.44 -0.78 -16.33
N TYR A 297 -7.27 -0.21 -16.17
CA TYR A 297 -6.02 -0.78 -16.68
C TYR A 297 -4.86 -0.47 -15.74
N TYR A 298 -3.85 -1.34 -15.78
CA TYR A 298 -2.62 -1.21 -15.05
C TYR A 298 -1.62 -0.43 -15.90
N ASN A 299 -1.20 0.74 -15.42
CA ASN A 299 -0.15 1.52 -16.06
C ASN A 299 1.17 1.21 -15.35
N ILE A 300 1.97 0.32 -15.95
CA ILE A 300 3.21 -0.22 -15.38
C ILE A 300 4.35 0.74 -15.70
N PHE A 301 5.21 1.00 -14.71
CA PHE A 301 6.37 1.86 -14.88
C PHE A 301 7.58 1.35 -14.12
N GLU A 302 8.76 1.84 -14.49
CA GLU A 302 10.04 1.57 -13.85
C GLU A 302 10.51 2.81 -13.08
N GLU A 303 11.62 2.68 -12.35
CA GLU A 303 12.23 3.75 -11.58
C GLU A 303 12.50 5.01 -12.41
N SER A 304 12.28 6.18 -11.82
CA SER A 304 12.53 7.48 -12.44
C SER A 304 13.99 7.62 -12.88
N HIS A 305 14.20 8.21 -14.08
CA HIS A 305 15.56 8.48 -14.59
C HIS A 305 16.30 9.53 -13.75
N ASP A 306 15.59 10.46 -13.13
CA ASP A 306 16.19 11.52 -12.30
C ASP A 306 16.86 10.95 -11.04
N TYR A 307 16.41 9.79 -10.60
CA TYR A 307 17.02 9.04 -9.52
C TYR A 307 18.42 8.52 -9.92
N LYS A 308 18.59 7.94 -11.12
CA LYS A 308 19.84 7.35 -11.60
C LYS A 308 21.03 8.33 -11.63
N LEU A 309 20.78 9.64 -11.70
CA LEU A 309 21.81 10.67 -11.76
C LEU A 309 22.36 11.11 -10.39
N LYS A 310 21.68 10.77 -9.28
CA LYS A 310 22.05 11.23 -7.92
C LYS A 310 22.60 10.11 -7.01
N THR A 311 22.49 8.84 -7.40
CA THR A 311 22.52 7.69 -6.48
C THR A 311 23.89 7.14 -6.09
N ASP A 312 24.96 7.37 -6.84
CA ASP A 312 26.25 6.77 -6.49
C ASP A 312 26.85 7.28 -5.17
N THR A 313 26.40 8.46 -4.72
CA THR A 313 26.85 9.07 -3.46
C THR A 313 25.81 8.90 -2.33
N ASP A 314 24.52 8.93 -2.62
CA ASP A 314 23.46 8.92 -1.62
C ASP A 314 23.16 7.50 -1.10
N VAL A 315 23.24 6.48 -1.95
CA VAL A 315 23.07 5.06 -1.57
C VAL A 315 24.14 4.59 -0.57
N LEU A 316 25.35 5.12 -0.65
CA LEU A 316 26.43 4.83 0.30
C LEU A 316 26.16 5.40 1.70
N MET A 317 25.23 6.35 1.83
CA MET A 317 24.82 6.95 3.12
C MET A 317 23.69 6.17 3.79
N LEU A 318 23.09 5.17 3.11
CA LEU A 318 22.01 4.38 3.66
C LEU A 318 22.57 3.41 4.70
N ASN A 319 22.14 3.55 5.93
CA ASN A 319 22.47 2.60 6.97
C ASN A 319 21.89 1.22 6.59
N PRO A 320 22.73 0.16 6.48
CA PRO A 320 22.26 -1.17 6.12
C PRO A 320 21.12 -1.69 6.99
N SER A 321 21.01 -1.23 8.25
CA SER A 321 19.93 -1.61 9.17
C SER A 321 18.53 -1.08 8.76
N TYR A 322 18.42 -0.10 7.86
CA TYR A 322 17.13 0.34 7.33
C TYR A 322 16.61 -0.54 6.19
N PHE A 323 17.44 -1.46 5.70
CA PHE A 323 17.18 -2.30 4.54
C PHE A 323 17.14 -3.79 4.87
N THR A 324 17.03 -4.17 6.13
CA THR A 324 16.59 -5.54 6.41
C THR A 324 15.18 -5.65 5.86
N LEU A 325 15.03 -6.40 4.78
CA LEU A 325 13.74 -6.98 4.43
C LEU A 325 13.27 -7.70 5.69
N ASP A 326 12.01 -7.60 6.01
CA ASP A 326 11.42 -8.53 6.97
C ASP A 326 11.86 -9.91 6.47
N GLU A 327 12.63 -10.66 7.27
CA GLU A 327 13.20 -11.96 6.88
C GLU A 327 12.12 -12.98 6.51
N ASP A 328 10.86 -12.60 6.60
CA ASP A 328 9.67 -13.39 6.26
C ASP A 328 9.27 -13.33 4.78
N GLU A 329 9.93 -12.54 3.92
CA GLU A 329 9.76 -12.62 2.45
C GLU A 329 10.79 -13.61 1.87
N GLU A 330 10.88 -14.85 2.42
CA GLU A 330 11.56 -15.95 1.76
C GLU A 330 10.78 -16.31 0.47
N TYR A 331 11.41 -16.01 -0.64
CA TYR A 331 11.04 -16.50 -1.96
C TYR A 331 11.18 -18.03 -1.95
N TYR A 332 10.07 -18.75 -1.95
CA TYR A 332 10.08 -20.17 -2.28
C TYR A 332 10.38 -20.28 -3.77
N ASP A 333 11.64 -20.53 -4.08
CA ASP A 333 12.06 -21.07 -5.36
C ASP A 333 11.64 -22.53 -5.34
N ASP A 334 10.63 -22.90 -6.12
CA ASP A 334 10.22 -24.30 -6.33
C ASP A 334 11.32 -24.98 -7.15
N GLU A 335 12.41 -25.41 -6.51
CA GLU A 335 13.26 -26.46 -7.06
C GLU A 335 12.54 -27.79 -6.84
N GLU A 336 12.06 -28.36 -7.93
CA GLU A 336 11.58 -29.73 -8.00
C GLU A 336 12.73 -30.68 -7.61
N GLU A 337 12.74 -31.17 -6.36
CA GLU A 337 13.56 -32.32 -5.99
C GLU A 337 12.93 -33.57 -6.59
N GLU A 338 13.62 -34.15 -7.58
CA GLU A 338 13.37 -35.50 -8.06
C GLU A 338 13.77 -36.49 -6.94
N ASP A 339 12.78 -37.14 -6.32
CA ASP A 339 12.96 -38.24 -5.40
C ASP A 339 13.45 -39.49 -6.18
N ASP A 340 14.74 -39.80 -6.05
CA ASP A 340 15.31 -41.10 -6.41
C ASP A 340 14.98 -42.12 -5.30
N ASP A 341 14.04 -43.01 -5.60
CA ASP A 341 13.71 -44.19 -4.80
C ASP A 341 14.92 -45.19 -4.79
N GLU A 342 15.63 -45.30 -3.71
CA GLU A 342 16.46 -46.46 -3.41
C GLU A 342 15.75 -47.35 -2.36
N GLU A 343 15.30 -48.52 -2.86
CA GLU A 343 14.86 -49.67 -2.07
C GLU A 343 16.04 -50.25 -1.26
N GLU A 344 15.95 -50.31 0.06
CA GLU A 344 16.75 -51.22 0.87
C GLU A 344 15.82 -52.15 1.66
N GLU A 345 15.88 -53.43 1.29
CA GLU A 345 15.40 -54.60 2.06
C GLU A 345 16.33 -54.81 3.26
N GLU A 346 15.75 -55.12 4.44
CA GLU A 346 16.35 -56.02 5.49
C GLU A 346 15.29 -56.29 6.53
N GLU A 347 14.80 -57.53 6.53
CA GLU A 347 15.05 -58.69 7.38
C GLU A 347 14.40 -58.70 8.78
N GLU A 348 13.57 -59.75 8.91
CA GLU A 348 12.85 -60.19 10.06
C GLU A 348 13.79 -60.58 11.22
N ASP A 349 13.37 -60.37 12.45
CA ASP A 349 13.61 -61.38 13.52
C ASP A 349 12.50 -61.32 14.61
N ASP A 350 12.05 -62.53 14.92
CA ASP A 350 11.13 -62.99 15.95
C ASP A 350 11.56 -62.63 17.37
N ASP A 351 10.61 -62.46 18.27
CA ASP A 351 10.37 -63.35 19.43
C ASP A 351 9.40 -62.76 20.47
N SER A 352 8.31 -63.45 20.62
CA SER A 352 7.70 -64.14 21.79
C SER A 352 7.20 -63.30 22.99
N ASP A 353 5.95 -63.67 23.30
CA ASP A 353 5.31 -64.01 24.59
C ASP A 353 5.12 -62.95 25.67
N SER A 354 3.92 -62.67 26.10
CA SER A 354 3.09 -63.44 27.02
C SER A 354 1.90 -62.63 27.58
N ASP A 355 0.76 -63.23 27.50
CA ASP A 355 -0.36 -63.35 28.46
C ASP A 355 -0.57 -62.32 29.58
N SER A 356 -1.80 -61.80 29.65
CA SER A 356 -2.82 -62.19 30.65
C SER A 356 -4.04 -61.26 30.65
N ASP A 357 -5.17 -61.83 30.41
CA ASP A 357 -6.47 -61.89 31.11
C ASP A 357 -6.84 -60.78 32.09
N SER A 358 -8.04 -60.25 31.90
CA SER A 358 -9.28 -60.48 32.68
C SER A 358 -10.29 -59.34 32.39
N ASP A 359 -11.41 -59.63 31.76
CA ASP A 359 -12.77 -59.78 32.32
C ASP A 359 -13.32 -58.55 33.04
N GLU A 360 -14.43 -58.18 32.63
CA GLU A 360 -15.85 -58.27 32.94
C GLU A 360 -16.58 -56.94 32.81
N ASP A 361 -17.63 -57.01 31.97
CA ASP A 361 -19.09 -56.81 32.19
C ASP A 361 -19.52 -55.37 32.58
N SER A 362 -20.52 -54.81 32.02
CA SER A 362 -21.90 -55.16 31.69
C SER A 362 -22.71 -53.91 31.33
N ASP A 363 -23.63 -54.19 30.42
CA ASP A 363 -25.04 -53.78 30.32
C ASP A 363 -25.41 -52.37 29.96
N GLU A 364 -26.02 -52.33 28.77
CA GLU A 364 -27.45 -52.13 28.41
C GLU A 364 -28.05 -50.78 28.69
N ASP A 365 -28.53 -50.09 27.67
CA ASP A 365 -29.91 -50.12 27.24
C ASP A 365 -30.16 -49.31 25.97
N ASP A 366 -30.83 -49.99 25.05
CA ASP A 366 -31.53 -49.55 23.86
C ASP A 366 -32.58 -48.48 24.15
N ILE A 367 -32.89 -47.63 23.14
CA ILE A 367 -34.26 -47.40 22.66
C ILE A 367 -34.28 -46.93 21.22
N TYR A 368 -34.91 -47.73 20.38
CA TYR A 368 -35.42 -47.52 19.01
C TYR A 368 -36.48 -46.43 18.94
N LEU A 369 -36.64 -45.84 17.72
CA LEU A 369 -37.85 -45.78 16.88
C LEU A 369 -37.67 -44.76 15.75
N THR A 370 -37.51 -45.24 14.55
CA THR A 370 -38.34 -45.48 13.37
C THR A 370 -38.96 -44.30 12.67
N ASN A 371 -38.56 -44.26 11.40
CA ASN A 371 -39.25 -43.91 10.15
C ASN A 371 -40.69 -43.36 10.24
N ASP A 372 -40.98 -42.34 9.42
CA ASP A 372 -41.96 -42.55 8.37
C ASP A 372 -41.82 -41.56 7.19
N LYS A 373 -42.05 -42.17 6.01
CA LYS A 373 -42.16 -41.56 4.68
C LYS A 373 -43.52 -40.93 4.49
N LEU A 374 -43.64 -39.87 3.75
CA LEU A 374 -44.78 -39.66 2.87
C LEU A 374 -44.44 -38.91 1.59
N LYS A 375 -44.86 -39.50 0.52
CA LYS A 375 -44.74 -39.18 -0.90
C LYS A 375 -45.84 -38.22 -1.38
N ASN A 376 -45.49 -37.51 -2.50
CA ASN A 376 -46.32 -37.22 -3.68
C ASN A 376 -47.23 -36.01 -3.71
N LYS A 377 -46.93 -35.17 -4.70
CA LYS A 377 -47.59 -34.88 -6.01
C LYS A 377 -47.08 -33.55 -6.50
N GLY A 378 -46.49 -33.30 -7.59
CA GLY A 378 -46.72 -33.55 -8.99
C GLY A 378 -47.77 -32.64 -9.60
N THR A 379 -47.37 -31.58 -10.32
CA THR A 379 -48.12 -31.11 -11.51
C THR A 379 -47.15 -30.38 -12.44
N ASP A 380 -47.09 -30.94 -13.64
CA ASP A 380 -46.48 -30.45 -14.87
C ASP A 380 -47.20 -29.19 -15.37
N LEU A 381 -46.46 -28.32 -16.06
CA LEU A 381 -46.95 -27.59 -17.24
C LEU A 381 -45.77 -26.98 -18.00
N GLU A 382 -45.43 -27.66 -19.02
CA GLU A 382 -45.30 -27.37 -20.46
C GLU A 382 -44.44 -26.16 -20.92
N VAL A 383 -43.48 -26.58 -21.70
CA VAL A 383 -42.63 -25.95 -22.70
C VAL A 383 -43.43 -25.25 -23.79
N VAL A 384 -43.07 -24.05 -24.18
CA VAL A 384 -43.24 -23.55 -25.56
C VAL A 384 -41.96 -22.87 -26.04
N SER A 385 -41.32 -23.52 -26.96
CA SER A 385 -40.29 -23.01 -27.86
C SER A 385 -40.93 -22.24 -29.02
N SER A 386 -40.34 -21.12 -29.41
CA SER A 386 -40.48 -20.66 -30.81
C SER A 386 -39.23 -19.94 -31.27
N THR A 387 -38.50 -20.62 -32.10
CA THR A 387 -37.52 -20.15 -33.06
C THR A 387 -38.24 -19.31 -34.16
N LYS A 388 -37.62 -18.21 -34.58
CA LYS A 388 -37.54 -17.84 -36.01
C LYS A 388 -36.42 -16.85 -36.29
N SER A 389 -35.55 -17.31 -37.16
CA SER A 389 -34.56 -16.59 -37.96
C SER A 389 -35.19 -15.67 -39.01
N SER A 390 -34.54 -14.56 -39.31
CA SER A 390 -34.52 -14.09 -40.70
C SER A 390 -33.24 -13.31 -41.00
N LYS A 391 -32.56 -13.83 -41.99
CA LYS A 391 -31.46 -13.21 -42.75
C LYS A 391 -32.03 -12.05 -43.58
N ASN A 392 -31.30 -10.96 -43.68
CA ASN A 392 -31.26 -10.26 -44.95
C ASN A 392 -29.90 -9.65 -45.22
N LYS A 393 -29.36 -10.06 -46.38
CA LYS A 393 -28.18 -9.52 -47.03
C LYS A 393 -28.61 -8.25 -47.80
N ASN A 394 -27.81 -7.19 -47.80
CA ASN A 394 -27.58 -6.48 -49.05
C ASN A 394 -26.17 -5.84 -49.06
N LYS A 395 -25.52 -6.11 -50.16
CA LYS A 395 -24.27 -5.51 -50.65
C LYS A 395 -24.55 -4.10 -51.20
N ASN A 396 -23.65 -3.15 -50.99
CA ASN A 396 -23.10 -2.43 -52.14
C ASN A 396 -21.78 -1.71 -51.82
N LYS A 397 -20.94 -1.73 -52.82
CA LYS A 397 -19.60 -1.17 -52.99
C LYS A 397 -19.67 0.35 -53.12
N ASN A 398 -18.63 1.09 -52.66
CA ASN A 398 -17.56 1.68 -53.47
C ASN A 398 -16.73 2.66 -52.64
N ASN A 399 -15.44 2.46 -52.72
CA ASN A 399 -14.34 3.41 -52.94
C ASN A 399 -14.48 4.83 -52.40
N ASP A 400 -13.57 5.25 -51.49
CA ASP A 400 -12.41 6.02 -51.92
C ASP A 400 -11.37 6.19 -50.80
N LYS A 401 -10.13 6.27 -51.25
CA LYS A 401 -8.89 6.45 -50.50
C LYS A 401 -8.85 7.84 -49.85
N SER A 402 -8.43 7.94 -48.60
CA SER A 402 -7.43 8.94 -48.22
C SER A 402 -6.72 8.53 -46.94
N ASN A 403 -5.43 8.35 -47.04
CA ASN A 403 -4.47 8.27 -45.97
C ASN A 403 -4.54 9.50 -45.06
N SER A 404 -4.69 9.32 -43.75
CA SER A 404 -4.11 10.26 -42.81
C SER A 404 -3.67 9.46 -41.60
N ALA A 405 -2.35 9.24 -41.54
CA ALA A 405 -1.65 8.79 -40.35
C ALA A 405 -1.78 9.88 -39.29
N ASN A 406 -2.61 9.64 -38.28
CA ASN A 406 -2.55 10.41 -37.02
C ASN A 406 -1.45 9.86 -36.16
N SER A 407 -0.24 10.43 -36.33
CA SER A 407 0.78 10.38 -35.30
C SER A 407 0.25 11.13 -34.08
N ARG A 408 -0.05 10.43 -33.01
CA ARG A 408 -0.20 11.04 -31.68
C ARG A 408 1.17 11.61 -31.31
N ARG A 409 1.34 12.91 -31.48
CA ARG A 409 2.40 13.66 -30.81
C ARG A 409 2.05 13.65 -29.33
N SER A 410 2.86 12.96 -28.54
CA SER A 410 3.03 13.27 -27.15
C SER A 410 3.48 14.73 -27.06
N SER A 411 2.61 15.61 -26.66
CA SER A 411 2.98 16.96 -26.24
C SER A 411 3.59 16.83 -24.85
N SER A 412 4.91 16.64 -24.80
CA SER A 412 5.68 16.91 -23.59
C SER A 412 5.53 18.39 -23.31
N ILE A 413 4.74 18.74 -22.31
CA ILE A 413 4.80 20.05 -21.69
C ILE A 413 6.08 20.02 -20.85
N SER A 414 7.16 20.55 -21.43
CA SER A 414 8.34 20.89 -20.63
C SER A 414 7.92 22.03 -19.72
N ILE A 415 7.74 21.72 -18.43
CA ILE A 415 7.69 22.75 -17.40
C ILE A 415 9.11 23.29 -17.32
N SER A 416 9.34 24.45 -17.93
CA SER A 416 10.58 25.21 -17.72
C SER A 416 10.67 25.54 -16.23
N ALA A 417 11.87 25.34 -15.65
CA ALA A 417 12.17 25.74 -14.29
C ALA A 417 11.62 27.15 -14.01
N PRO A 418 11.05 27.39 -12.82
CA PRO A 418 10.50 28.68 -12.47
C PRO A 418 11.55 29.76 -12.68
N ASP A 419 11.15 30.84 -13.32
CA ASP A 419 12.02 31.99 -13.60
C ASP A 419 12.27 32.72 -12.28
N LEU A 420 13.35 32.36 -11.58
CA LEU A 420 13.77 32.90 -10.31
C LEU A 420 13.94 34.45 -10.35
N ASN A 421 14.04 35.05 -11.53
CA ASN A 421 14.08 36.49 -11.71
C ASN A 421 12.74 37.18 -11.40
N LYS A 422 11.64 36.46 -11.34
CA LYS A 422 10.33 37.02 -10.96
C LYS A 422 10.15 37.17 -9.45
N LEU A 423 10.97 36.50 -8.65
CA LEU A 423 10.90 36.53 -7.19
C LEU A 423 11.86 37.57 -6.55
N GLY A 424 12.58 38.37 -7.36
CA GLY A 424 13.46 39.40 -6.85
C GLY A 424 14.71 38.92 -6.08
N VAL A 425 15.09 37.65 -6.29
CA VAL A 425 16.31 37.07 -5.67
C VAL A 425 17.48 37.27 -6.63
N GLU A 426 18.40 38.19 -6.30
CA GLU A 426 19.70 38.28 -6.98
C GLU A 426 20.58 37.09 -6.53
N VAL A 427 20.85 36.15 -7.42
CA VAL A 427 21.83 35.08 -7.21
C VAL A 427 23.20 35.61 -7.61
N THR A 428 24.07 35.86 -6.63
CA THR A 428 25.47 36.15 -6.88
C THR A 428 26.28 34.86 -7.06
N PRO A 429 27.33 34.84 -7.91
CA PRO A 429 28.09 33.63 -8.27
C PRO A 429 28.92 32.98 -7.14
N ASP A 430 28.98 33.60 -5.96
CA ASP A 430 29.88 33.18 -4.87
C ASP A 430 29.30 32.15 -3.88
N THR A 431 28.10 31.62 -4.13
CA THR A 431 27.44 30.65 -3.21
C THR A 431 27.61 29.19 -3.62
N LEU A 432 28.50 28.87 -4.56
CA LEU A 432 28.70 27.50 -5.09
C LEU A 432 30.04 26.87 -4.72
N GLU A 433 30.70 27.30 -3.63
CA GLU A 433 31.79 26.52 -3.06
C GLU A 433 31.33 25.75 -1.82
N SER A 434 30.87 24.53 -2.02
CA SER A 434 30.68 23.54 -0.96
C SER A 434 32.04 23.00 -0.54
N THR A 435 32.56 23.42 0.58
CA THR A 435 33.67 22.75 1.26
C THR A 435 33.19 21.38 1.78
N PRO A 436 33.89 20.29 1.52
CA PRO A 436 33.53 18.99 2.08
C PRO A 436 33.75 19.01 3.59
N MET A 437 32.70 18.86 4.39
CA MET A 437 32.83 18.62 5.82
C MET A 437 33.32 17.19 6.02
N THR A 438 34.57 17.04 6.45
CA THR A 438 35.12 15.80 7.00
C THR A 438 34.69 15.70 8.46
N PHE A 439 33.83 14.74 8.77
CA PHE A 439 33.47 14.39 10.14
C PHE A 439 34.52 13.43 10.74
N PRO A 440 34.92 13.60 12.02
CA PRO A 440 35.83 12.65 12.67
C PRO A 440 35.17 11.29 12.89
N LEU A 441 35.86 10.22 12.52
CA LEU A 441 35.45 8.82 12.62
C LEU A 441 35.16 8.35 14.05
N ASP A 442 35.51 9.12 15.08
CA ASP A 442 35.44 8.68 16.48
C ASP A 442 34.05 8.82 17.12
N VAL A 443 33.13 9.56 16.50
CA VAL A 443 31.79 9.77 17.05
C VAL A 443 30.86 8.57 16.76
N PHE A 444 31.17 7.75 15.75
CA PHE A 444 30.36 6.60 15.36
C PHE A 444 30.60 5.36 16.21
N SER A 445 31.80 5.19 16.82
CA SER A 445 32.11 4.01 17.62
C SER A 445 31.32 3.95 18.95
N ASP A 446 31.04 5.11 19.54
CA ASP A 446 30.33 5.23 20.82
C ASP A 446 28.81 5.01 20.67
N ALA A 447 28.24 5.44 19.53
CA ALA A 447 26.81 5.21 19.24
C ALA A 447 26.54 3.74 18.94
N TYR A 448 27.44 3.07 18.21
CA TYR A 448 27.37 1.66 17.89
C TYR A 448 27.50 0.77 19.14
N GLN A 449 28.37 1.11 20.10
CA GLN A 449 28.52 0.37 21.35
C GLN A 449 27.33 0.56 22.30
N ARG A 450 26.63 1.71 22.25
CA ARG A 450 25.42 1.95 23.05
C ARG A 450 24.18 1.26 22.47
N ALA A 451 24.10 1.10 21.16
CA ALA A 451 23.04 0.32 20.51
C ALA A 451 23.12 -1.15 20.87
N ASN A 452 24.32 -1.74 20.78
CA ASN A 452 24.54 -3.16 21.10
C ASN A 452 24.44 -3.54 22.59
N SER A 453 24.38 -2.58 23.51
CA SER A 453 24.16 -2.85 24.95
C SER A 453 22.69 -2.95 25.36
N LYS A 454 21.74 -2.71 24.44
CA LYS A 454 20.28 -2.83 24.67
C LYS A 454 19.65 -4.10 24.08
N GLU A 455 20.44 -5.06 23.65
CA GLU A 455 20.04 -6.30 22.97
C GLU A 455 19.21 -7.31 23.80
N ARG A 456 18.51 -6.93 24.84
CA ARG A 456 17.67 -7.89 25.60
C ARG A 456 16.22 -7.48 25.83
N GLN A 457 15.70 -6.52 25.10
CA GLN A 457 14.28 -6.10 25.25
C GLN A 457 13.53 -5.84 23.96
N VAL A 458 14.04 -6.24 22.79
CA VAL A 458 13.36 -6.02 21.50
C VAL A 458 13.18 -7.36 20.74
N GLU A 459 12.88 -8.43 21.47
CA GLU A 459 12.57 -9.75 20.87
C GLU A 459 11.07 -9.95 20.53
N TYR A 460 10.30 -8.88 20.35
CA TYR A 460 8.86 -9.00 20.10
C TYR A 460 8.31 -8.07 19.01
N PHE A 461 9.12 -7.62 18.03
CA PHE A 461 8.62 -6.86 16.89
C PHE A 461 9.50 -7.08 15.65
N LEU A 462 9.51 -8.29 15.13
CA LEU A 462 9.90 -8.62 13.76
C LEU A 462 8.69 -9.18 13.05
#